data_00cd94e73325fe93ef3b69045a7ef480
#
_entry.id   00cd94e73325fe93ef3b69045a7ef480
#
_cell.length_a   1.000
_cell.length_b   1.000
_cell.length_c   1.000
_cell.angle_alpha   90.00
_cell.angle_beta   90.00
_cell.angle_gamma   90.00
#
_symmetry.space_group_name_H-M   'P 1'
#
loop_
_entity.id
_entity.type
_entity.pdbx_description
1 polymer ?
#
loop_
_entity_poly.entity_id
_entity_poly.type
_entity_poly.pdbx_seq_one_letter_code
_entity_poly.pdbx_strand_id
1 'polypeptide(L)'
;MRMKRILFSLICICLFSLQSLAQNIYLVSVGIADYPGTENDLTLPAKDAETIQWIYQKNQKNQKAETILLIDAQATRSNVLSSMTRIFNKASAKDIIVLFFSGHGYKGGFVGYDAMITYQDIKKTMAKSAAKNKMIFADACFSGKMREPRRNSSNISPSSLKVMLFL
;
A
#
# COMPACT_ATOMS: atom_id res chain seq x y z
N MET A 1 47.79 -1.02 26.51
CA MET A 1 47.33 -1.22 25.12
C MET A 1 46.07 -2.08 24.97
N ARG A 2 45.85 -3.13 25.75
CA ARG A 2 44.63 -3.98 25.65
C ARG A 2 43.32 -3.25 26.00
N MET A 3 43.30 -2.43 27.05
CA MET A 3 42.12 -1.67 27.51
C MET A 3 41.59 -0.67 26.45
N LYS A 4 42.48 0.04 25.75
CA LYS A 4 42.12 1.00 24.69
C LYS A 4 41.48 0.26 23.47
N ARG A 5 41.93 -0.95 23.15
CA ARG A 5 41.36 -1.77 22.05
C ARG A 5 39.97 -2.28 22.43
N ILE A 6 39.76 -2.68 23.70
CA ILE A 6 38.43 -3.14 24.17
C ILE A 6 37.45 -1.98 24.20
N LEU A 7 37.86 -0.80 24.65
CA LEU A 7 37.00 0.38 24.66
C LEU A 7 36.62 0.83 23.23
N PHE A 8 37.57 0.79 22.29
CA PHE A 8 37.33 1.13 20.91
C PHE A 8 36.37 0.12 20.24
N SER A 9 36.51 -1.19 20.54
CA SER A 9 35.61 -2.24 20.05
C SER A 9 34.19 -2.09 20.60
N LEU A 10 34.04 -1.74 21.89
CA LEU A 10 32.72 -1.48 22.48
C LEU A 10 32.04 -0.24 21.89
N ILE A 11 32.79 0.83 21.64
CA ILE A 11 32.26 2.04 20.99
C ILE A 11 31.82 1.75 19.56
N CYS A 12 32.59 0.96 18.78
CA CYS A 12 32.17 0.53 17.44
C CYS A 12 30.90 -0.32 17.46
N ILE A 13 30.74 -1.22 18.42
CA ILE A 13 29.54 -2.05 18.55
C ILE A 13 28.32 -1.20 18.90
N CYS A 14 28.47 -0.21 19.78
CA CYS A 14 27.40 0.74 20.12
C CYS A 14 27.00 1.65 18.95
N LEU A 15 27.95 2.06 18.11
CA LEU A 15 27.65 2.87 16.92
C LEU A 15 26.95 2.09 15.82
N PHE A 16 27.17 0.77 15.72
CA PHE A 16 26.46 -0.09 14.79
C PHE A 16 25.00 -0.37 15.19
N SER A 17 24.65 -0.23 16.46
CA SER A 17 23.28 -0.45 16.96
C SER A 17 22.33 0.75 16.79
N LEU A 18 22.83 1.91 16.38
CA LEU A 18 22.03 3.11 16.06
C LEU A 18 21.53 3.16 14.62
N GLN A 19 21.37 2.01 13.97
CA GLN A 19 20.67 1.98 12.68
C GLN A 19 19.22 2.43 12.90
N SER A 20 18.95 3.64 12.46
CA SER A 20 17.64 4.28 12.46
C SER A 20 16.54 3.26 12.14
N LEU A 21 15.59 3.08 13.07
CA LEU A 21 14.37 2.31 12.88
C LEU A 21 13.38 2.99 11.91
N ALA A 22 13.88 3.87 11.05
CA ALA A 22 13.04 4.55 10.07
C ALA A 22 12.31 3.50 9.21
N GLN A 23 11.00 3.52 9.26
CA GLN A 23 10.14 2.73 8.41
C GLN A 23 9.98 3.45 7.08
N ASN A 24 10.21 2.76 5.97
CA ASN A 24 9.85 3.30 4.66
C ASN A 24 8.38 3.00 4.35
N ILE A 25 7.78 3.84 3.54
CA ILE A 25 6.41 3.68 3.09
C ILE A 25 6.42 3.44 1.58
N TYR A 26 5.69 2.43 1.14
CA TYR A 26 5.48 2.11 -0.26
C TYR A 26 4.00 2.25 -0.57
N LEU A 27 3.64 3.29 -1.33
CA LEU A 27 2.26 3.65 -1.65
C LEU A 27 1.95 3.42 -3.12
N VAL A 28 0.89 2.68 -3.40
CA VAL A 28 0.19 2.75 -4.69
C VAL A 28 -1.10 3.51 -4.46
N SER A 29 -1.23 4.67 -5.12
CA SER A 29 -2.40 5.53 -5.07
C SER A 29 -3.15 5.42 -6.39
N VAL A 30 -4.41 5.03 -6.33
CA VAL A 30 -5.28 4.78 -7.48
C VAL A 30 -6.52 5.64 -7.38
N GLY A 31 -6.83 6.40 -8.44
CA GLY A 31 -8.06 7.19 -8.52
C GLY A 31 -8.62 7.15 -9.94
N ILE A 32 -9.89 6.76 -10.07
CA ILE A 32 -10.54 6.67 -11.38
C ILE A 32 -11.79 7.57 -11.37
N ALA A 33 -11.69 8.68 -12.08
CA ALA A 33 -12.77 9.64 -12.28
C ALA A 33 -13.38 9.50 -13.68
N ASP A 34 -12.55 9.34 -14.70
CA ASP A 34 -12.94 9.19 -16.10
C ASP A 34 -12.93 7.68 -16.47
N TYR A 35 -14.11 7.08 -16.52
CA TYR A 35 -14.32 5.68 -16.91
C TYR A 35 -14.65 5.55 -18.40
N PRO A 36 -14.49 4.37 -18.99
CA PRO A 36 -14.98 4.13 -20.34
C PRO A 36 -16.50 4.39 -20.43
N GLY A 37 -16.88 5.46 -21.15
CA GLY A 37 -18.26 5.93 -21.26
C GLY A 37 -18.66 6.88 -20.15
N THR A 38 -19.17 8.04 -20.52
CA THR A 38 -19.45 9.20 -19.63
C THR A 38 -20.47 8.94 -18.53
N GLU A 39 -21.27 7.86 -18.64
CA GLU A 39 -22.33 7.51 -17.68
C GLU A 39 -21.78 7.09 -16.31
N ASN A 40 -20.51 6.69 -16.25
CA ASN A 40 -19.86 6.19 -15.04
C ASN A 40 -18.84 7.15 -14.46
N ASP A 41 -18.74 8.37 -14.99
CA ASP A 41 -17.75 9.33 -14.55
C ASP A 41 -18.03 9.83 -13.12
N LEU A 42 -16.93 10.04 -12.40
CA LEU A 42 -16.92 10.60 -11.05
C LEU A 42 -16.08 11.89 -11.06
N THR A 43 -16.29 12.74 -10.04
CA THR A 43 -15.64 14.07 -10.04
C THR A 43 -14.33 14.09 -9.28
N LEU A 44 -14.20 13.35 -8.19
CA LEU A 44 -13.12 13.54 -7.20
C LEU A 44 -12.01 12.47 -7.18
N PRO A 45 -12.24 11.22 -7.58
CA PRO A 45 -11.30 10.14 -7.30
C PRO A 45 -9.87 10.37 -7.80
N ALA A 46 -9.69 10.92 -9.00
CA ALA A 46 -8.35 11.21 -9.52
C ALA A 46 -7.63 12.23 -8.63
N LYS A 47 -8.33 13.30 -8.21
CA LYS A 47 -7.79 14.32 -7.33
C LYS A 47 -7.50 13.81 -5.91
N ASP A 48 -8.32 12.90 -5.41
CA ASP A 48 -8.10 12.25 -4.11
C ASP A 48 -6.79 11.45 -4.14
N ALA A 49 -6.58 10.66 -5.20
CA ALA A 49 -5.37 9.88 -5.37
C ALA A 49 -4.10 10.75 -5.47
N GLU A 50 -4.17 11.87 -6.20
CA GLU A 50 -3.09 12.86 -6.29
C GLU A 50 -2.80 13.48 -4.92
N THR A 51 -3.85 13.86 -4.18
CA THR A 51 -3.73 14.47 -2.86
C THR A 51 -3.07 13.52 -1.86
N ILE A 52 -3.50 12.25 -1.85
CA ILE A 52 -2.88 11.22 -1.00
C ILE A 52 -1.42 11.03 -1.36
N GLN A 53 -1.07 10.91 -2.64
CA GLN A 53 0.32 10.82 -3.06
C GLN A 53 1.14 12.02 -2.57
N TRP A 54 0.63 13.23 -2.78
CA TRP A 54 1.29 14.46 -2.36
C TRP A 54 1.54 14.50 -0.84
N ILE A 55 0.54 14.10 -0.03
CA ILE A 55 0.68 14.04 1.44
C ILE A 55 1.84 13.13 1.84
N TYR A 56 1.93 11.94 1.25
CA TYR A 56 3.00 10.99 1.57
C TYR A 56 4.37 11.47 1.09
N GLN A 57 4.44 12.16 -0.07
CA GLN A 57 5.69 12.73 -0.57
C GLN A 57 6.19 13.93 0.24
N LYS A 58 5.29 14.74 0.79
CA LYS A 58 5.66 15.93 1.59
C LYS A 58 6.07 15.60 3.03
N ASN A 59 5.50 14.57 3.62
CA ASN A 59 5.69 14.23 5.03
C ASN A 59 6.88 13.28 5.26
N GLN A 60 8.00 13.48 4.55
CA GLN A 60 9.17 12.58 4.61
C GLN A 60 10.20 12.93 5.71
N LYS A 61 9.83 13.67 6.75
CA LYS A 61 10.80 14.15 7.77
C LYS A 61 11.67 13.03 8.36
N ASN A 62 11.10 11.86 8.64
CA ASN A 62 11.80 10.71 9.23
C ASN A 62 11.48 9.38 8.51
N GLN A 63 10.71 9.40 7.44
CA GLN A 63 10.28 8.22 6.68
C GLN A 63 10.37 8.53 5.20
N LYS A 64 11.03 7.68 4.43
CA LYS A 64 11.01 7.79 2.97
C LYS A 64 9.73 7.17 2.44
N ALA A 65 9.03 7.86 1.55
CA ALA A 65 7.90 7.33 0.83
C ALA A 65 8.24 7.13 -0.65
N GLU A 66 8.16 5.91 -1.14
CA GLU A 66 8.14 5.60 -2.57
C GLU A 66 6.68 5.44 -3.00
N THR A 67 6.27 6.21 -4.01
CA THR A 67 4.86 6.29 -4.41
C THR A 67 4.68 6.03 -5.90
N ILE A 68 3.59 5.37 -6.25
CA ILE A 68 3.09 5.26 -7.62
C ILE A 68 1.69 5.84 -7.64
N LEU A 69 1.42 6.70 -8.60
CA LEU A 69 0.09 7.24 -8.90
C LEU A 69 -0.43 6.61 -10.18
N LEU A 70 -1.66 6.14 -10.15
CA LEU A 70 -2.38 5.64 -11.31
C LEU A 70 -3.76 6.30 -11.33
N ILE A 71 -4.00 7.12 -12.35
CA ILE A 71 -5.28 7.80 -12.54
C ILE A 71 -5.93 7.39 -13.85
N ASP A 72 -7.24 7.32 -13.85
CA ASP A 72 -8.09 7.08 -15.01
C ASP A 72 -7.56 5.92 -15.89
N ALA A 73 -7.32 6.13 -17.17
CA ALA A 73 -6.86 5.11 -18.12
C ALA A 73 -5.55 4.39 -17.71
N GLN A 74 -4.77 4.96 -16.81
CA GLN A 74 -3.58 4.30 -16.27
C GLN A 74 -3.93 3.22 -15.24
N ALA A 75 -5.10 3.32 -14.61
CA ALA A 75 -5.54 2.43 -13.53
C ALA A 75 -6.20 1.14 -14.03
N THR A 76 -5.62 0.52 -15.07
CA THR A 76 -6.02 -0.81 -15.52
C THR A 76 -5.74 -1.85 -14.44
N ARG A 77 -6.50 -2.95 -14.42
CA ARG A 77 -6.27 -4.04 -13.49
C ARG A 77 -4.82 -4.53 -13.51
N SER A 78 -4.25 -4.69 -14.71
CA SER A 78 -2.86 -5.12 -14.87
C SER A 78 -1.87 -4.12 -14.28
N ASN A 79 -2.04 -2.83 -14.59
CA ASN A 79 -1.14 -1.78 -14.10
C ASN A 79 -1.18 -1.65 -12.57
N VAL A 80 -2.37 -1.72 -11.96
CA VAL A 80 -2.51 -1.65 -10.51
C VAL A 80 -1.78 -2.82 -9.84
N LEU A 81 -2.06 -4.06 -10.25
CA LEU A 81 -1.45 -5.24 -9.62
C LEU A 81 0.06 -5.34 -9.87
N SER A 82 0.54 -4.96 -11.06
CA SER A 82 1.98 -4.93 -11.36
C SER A 82 2.70 -3.83 -10.58
N SER A 83 2.10 -2.65 -10.45
CA SER A 83 2.64 -1.55 -9.64
C SER A 83 2.73 -1.92 -8.17
N MET A 84 1.67 -2.53 -7.62
CA MET A 84 1.70 -3.08 -6.26
C MET A 84 2.84 -4.09 -6.09
N THR A 85 2.95 -5.05 -7.02
CA THR A 85 4.01 -6.07 -6.97
C THR A 85 5.38 -5.42 -7.00
N ARG A 86 5.61 -4.48 -7.92
CA ARG A 86 6.89 -3.82 -8.14
C ARG A 86 7.42 -3.10 -6.92
N ILE A 87 6.59 -2.28 -6.24
CA ILE A 87 7.09 -1.50 -5.11
C ILE A 87 6.93 -2.22 -3.77
N PHE A 88 5.89 -3.04 -3.56
CA PHE A 88 5.68 -3.74 -2.31
C PHE A 88 6.70 -4.84 -2.05
N ASN A 89 7.30 -5.41 -3.12
CA ASN A 89 8.39 -6.37 -2.99
C ASN A 89 9.72 -5.74 -2.53
N LYS A 90 9.85 -4.40 -2.57
CA LYS A 90 11.02 -3.69 -2.02
C LYS A 90 10.95 -3.56 -0.50
N ALA A 91 9.77 -3.70 0.07
CA ALA A 91 9.54 -3.48 1.49
C ALA A 91 10.14 -4.61 2.34
N SER A 92 10.83 -4.22 3.40
CA SER A 92 11.28 -5.10 4.48
C SER A 92 10.17 -5.34 5.50
N ALA A 93 10.41 -6.25 6.46
CA ALA A 93 9.43 -6.58 7.50
C ALA A 93 9.01 -5.39 8.39
N LYS A 94 9.86 -4.37 8.52
CA LYS A 94 9.60 -3.16 9.31
C LYS A 94 8.85 -2.08 8.53
N ASP A 95 8.86 -2.14 7.21
CA ASP A 95 8.28 -1.11 6.36
C ASP A 95 6.75 -1.21 6.29
N ILE A 96 6.13 -0.21 5.70
CA ILE A 96 4.68 -0.10 5.53
C ILE A 96 4.36 -0.12 4.05
N ILE A 97 3.43 -0.98 3.64
CA ILE A 97 2.85 -0.95 2.30
C ILE A 97 1.42 -0.43 2.36
N VAL A 98 1.07 0.44 1.43
CA VAL A 98 -0.21 1.13 1.39
C VAL A 98 -0.81 1.05 -0.01
N LEU A 99 -2.06 0.62 -0.09
CA LEU A 99 -2.92 0.81 -1.26
C LEU A 99 -3.97 1.86 -0.90
N PHE A 100 -4.05 2.93 -1.68
CA PHE A 100 -5.18 3.84 -1.71
C PHE A 100 -5.97 3.61 -3.00
N PHE A 101 -7.29 3.56 -2.89
CA PHE A 101 -8.19 3.45 -4.02
C PHE A 101 -9.39 4.38 -3.82
N SER A 102 -9.65 5.24 -4.81
CA SER A 102 -10.87 6.03 -4.92
C SER A 102 -11.51 5.80 -6.29
N GLY A 103 -12.82 5.49 -6.31
CA GLY A 103 -13.55 5.17 -7.53
C GLY A 103 -14.72 4.24 -7.31
N HIS A 104 -15.23 3.64 -8.39
CA HIS A 104 -16.32 2.68 -8.28
C HIS A 104 -15.90 1.38 -7.61
N GLY A 105 -16.77 0.89 -6.74
CA GLY A 105 -16.66 -0.43 -6.12
C GLY A 105 -17.84 -1.32 -6.48
N TYR A 106 -17.58 -2.62 -6.51
CA TYR A 106 -18.58 -3.64 -6.73
C TYR A 106 -18.40 -4.82 -5.76
N LYS A 107 -19.38 -5.68 -5.69
CA LYS A 107 -19.33 -6.86 -4.82
C LYS A 107 -18.11 -7.73 -5.16
N GLY A 108 -17.11 -7.71 -4.27
CA GLY A 108 -15.90 -8.52 -4.38
C GLY A 108 -14.67 -7.83 -4.97
N GLY A 109 -14.74 -6.53 -5.32
CA GLY A 109 -13.60 -5.80 -5.88
C GLY A 109 -13.84 -4.32 -6.11
N PHE A 110 -12.80 -3.67 -6.57
CA PHE A 110 -12.85 -2.33 -7.14
C PHE A 110 -12.99 -2.40 -8.66
N VAL A 111 -13.65 -1.43 -9.24
CA VAL A 111 -13.77 -1.29 -10.69
C VAL A 111 -12.52 -0.59 -11.19
N GLY A 112 -11.63 -1.31 -11.86
CA GLY A 112 -10.50 -0.73 -12.58
C GLY A 112 -10.96 -0.10 -13.90
N TYR A 113 -10.07 0.60 -14.58
CA TYR A 113 -10.42 1.26 -15.84
C TYR A 113 -10.92 0.27 -16.93
N ASP A 114 -10.33 -0.93 -16.97
CA ASP A 114 -10.61 -1.97 -17.96
C ASP A 114 -11.36 -3.18 -17.40
N ALA A 115 -11.12 -3.50 -16.14
CA ALA A 115 -11.65 -4.71 -15.52
C ALA A 115 -11.67 -4.62 -14.01
N MET A 116 -12.47 -5.49 -13.37
CA MET A 116 -12.54 -5.57 -11.90
C MET A 116 -11.20 -6.00 -11.29
N ILE A 117 -10.74 -5.27 -10.28
CA ILE A 117 -9.60 -5.60 -9.42
C ILE A 117 -10.16 -6.28 -8.18
N THR A 118 -10.12 -7.61 -8.11
CA THR A 118 -10.76 -8.34 -7.02
C THR A 118 -10.04 -8.13 -5.68
N TYR A 119 -10.79 -8.12 -4.58
CA TYR A 119 -10.19 -8.09 -3.23
C TYR A 119 -9.24 -9.26 -2.99
N GLN A 120 -9.48 -10.39 -3.66
CA GLN A 120 -8.60 -11.54 -3.57
C GLN A 120 -7.26 -11.28 -4.24
N ASP A 121 -7.25 -10.65 -5.43
CA ASP A 121 -6.01 -10.31 -6.14
C ASP A 121 -5.18 -9.31 -5.33
N ILE A 122 -5.83 -8.29 -4.78
CA ILE A 122 -5.19 -7.30 -3.91
C ILE A 122 -4.55 -8.00 -2.69
N LYS A 123 -5.33 -8.83 -1.97
CA LYS A 123 -4.83 -9.57 -0.79
C LYS A 123 -3.67 -10.49 -1.14
N LYS A 124 -3.77 -11.24 -2.26
CA LYS A 124 -2.68 -12.10 -2.75
C LYS A 124 -1.41 -11.30 -3.06
N THR A 125 -1.56 -10.15 -3.73
CA THR A 125 -0.43 -9.30 -4.08
C THR A 125 0.24 -8.71 -2.84
N MET A 126 -0.55 -8.19 -1.90
CA MET A 126 -0.01 -7.68 -0.63
C MET A 126 0.62 -8.77 0.23
N ALA A 127 0.09 -10.00 0.19
CA ALA A 127 0.63 -11.13 0.97
C ALA A 127 2.05 -11.53 0.54
N LYS A 128 2.44 -11.27 -0.70
CA LYS A 128 3.80 -11.57 -1.21
C LYS A 128 4.88 -10.66 -0.62
N SER A 129 4.51 -9.45 -0.15
CA SER A 129 5.45 -8.52 0.48
C SER A 129 5.88 -9.00 1.86
N ALA A 130 7.16 -8.81 2.18
CA ALA A 130 7.72 -9.07 3.50
C ALA A 130 7.21 -8.10 4.58
N ALA A 131 6.64 -6.94 4.20
CA ALA A 131 6.12 -5.95 5.14
C ALA A 131 5.10 -6.57 6.09
N LYS A 132 5.25 -6.32 7.40
CA LYS A 132 4.27 -6.74 8.41
C LYS A 132 3.10 -5.76 8.49
N ASN A 133 3.33 -4.48 8.19
CA ASN A 133 2.30 -3.44 8.20
C ASN A 133 1.75 -3.26 6.78
N LYS A 134 0.49 -3.64 6.60
CA LYS A 134 -0.21 -3.60 5.32
C LYS A 134 -1.50 -2.82 5.49
N MET A 135 -1.69 -1.75 4.72
CA MET A 135 -2.83 -0.85 4.86
C MET A 135 -3.56 -0.72 3.52
N ILE A 136 -4.88 -0.67 3.59
CA ILE A 136 -5.73 -0.33 2.45
C ILE A 136 -6.66 0.79 2.90
N PHE A 137 -6.63 1.89 2.18
CA PHE A 137 -7.60 2.97 2.27
C PHE A 137 -8.46 2.91 1.01
N ALA A 138 -9.76 2.84 1.18
CA ALA A 138 -10.67 2.75 0.04
C ALA A 138 -11.87 3.66 0.24
N ASP A 139 -12.08 4.53 -0.74
CA ASP A 139 -13.28 5.30 -0.95
C ASP A 139 -14.01 4.75 -2.18
N ALA A 140 -14.84 3.74 -1.93
CA ALA A 140 -15.59 3.03 -2.96
C ALA A 140 -16.74 2.24 -2.35
N CYS A 141 -17.85 2.14 -3.08
CA CYS A 141 -18.98 1.31 -2.67
C CYS A 141 -18.53 -0.14 -2.39
N PHE A 142 -19.21 -0.84 -1.48
CA PHE A 142 -18.92 -2.23 -1.11
C PHE A 142 -17.51 -2.51 -0.53
N SER A 143 -16.68 -1.52 -0.33
CA SER A 143 -15.32 -1.69 0.22
C SER A 143 -15.33 -2.38 1.60
N GLY A 144 -16.41 -2.26 2.38
CA GLY A 144 -16.62 -2.96 3.66
C GLY A 144 -16.49 -4.47 3.59
N LYS A 145 -16.83 -5.07 2.47
CA LYS A 145 -16.72 -6.51 2.23
C LYS A 145 -15.28 -7.03 2.17
N MET A 146 -14.30 -6.15 1.98
CA MET A 146 -12.89 -6.55 2.03
C MET A 146 -12.45 -7.04 3.40
N ARG A 147 -13.10 -6.60 4.48
CA ARG A 147 -12.81 -7.00 5.87
C ARG A 147 -13.30 -8.39 6.24
N GLU A 148 -14.28 -8.94 5.52
CA GLU A 148 -14.88 -10.23 5.88
C GLU A 148 -13.85 -11.35 5.78
N PRO A 149 -13.66 -12.15 6.87
CA PRO A 149 -12.85 -13.36 6.80
C PRO A 149 -13.56 -14.37 5.89
N ARG A 150 -12.80 -15.05 5.04
CA ARG A 150 -13.35 -16.20 4.30
C ARG A 150 -13.79 -17.28 5.27
N ARG A 151 -15.03 -17.70 5.15
CA ARG A 151 -15.61 -18.79 5.99
C ARG A 151 -14.99 -20.17 5.76
N ASN A 152 -14.12 -20.38 4.82
CA ASN A 152 -13.41 -21.66 4.60
C ASN A 152 -12.07 -21.42 3.90
N SER A 153 -11.01 -21.30 4.65
CA SER A 153 -9.69 -21.88 4.32
C SER A 153 -8.82 -21.85 5.58
N SER A 154 -8.55 -23.03 6.07
CA SER A 154 -7.54 -23.33 7.06
C SER A 154 -6.19 -22.73 6.63
N ASN A 155 -5.48 -22.09 7.58
CA ASN A 155 -4.07 -21.76 7.54
C ASN A 155 -3.63 -20.54 6.73
N ILE A 156 -4.26 -19.38 6.92
CA ILE A 156 -3.54 -18.12 6.77
C ILE A 156 -3.67 -17.39 8.09
N SER A 157 -2.56 -17.31 8.83
CA SER A 157 -2.41 -16.39 9.97
C SER A 157 -2.93 -15.03 9.58
N PRO A 158 -3.73 -14.34 10.40
CA PRO A 158 -4.17 -12.98 10.12
C PRO A 158 -2.96 -12.08 10.16
N SER A 159 -2.23 -12.00 9.04
CA SER A 159 -1.23 -10.97 8.83
C SER A 159 -1.95 -9.63 8.97
N SER A 160 -1.36 -8.71 9.66
CA SER A 160 -1.82 -7.39 10.10
C SER A 160 -2.34 -6.46 8.97
N LEU A 161 -3.28 -6.94 8.15
CA LEU A 161 -3.94 -6.14 7.13
C LEU A 161 -4.94 -5.21 7.81
N LYS A 162 -4.62 -3.93 7.88
CA LYS A 162 -5.55 -2.89 8.32
C LYS A 162 -6.27 -2.33 7.10
N VAL A 163 -7.59 -2.47 7.07
CA VAL A 163 -8.46 -1.86 6.05
C VAL A 163 -9.18 -0.70 6.71
N MET A 164 -8.91 0.53 6.26
CA MET A 164 -9.65 1.72 6.63
C MET A 164 -10.52 2.13 5.45
N LEU A 165 -11.81 2.29 5.72
CA LEU A 165 -12.82 2.64 4.74
C LEU A 165 -13.31 4.04 5.06
N PHE A 166 -13.35 4.89 4.04
CA PHE A 166 -14.11 6.13 4.08
C PHE A 166 -15.44 5.83 3.37
N LEU A 167 -16.54 6.17 4.02
CA LEU A 167 -17.90 6.12 3.49
C LEU A 167 -18.34 7.54 3.16
#